data_565cd6a4e29cc9d36ea822e3c9c534ce
#
_entry.id   565cd6a4e29cc9d36ea822e3c9c534ce
#
_cell.length_a   1.000
_cell.length_b   1.000
_cell.length_c   1.000
_cell.angle_alpha   90.00
_cell.angle_beta   90.00
_cell.angle_gamma   90.00
#
_symmetry.space_group_name_H-M   'P 1'
#
loop_
_entity.id
_entity.type
_entity.pdbx_description
1 polymer ?
#
loop_
_entity_poly.entity_id
_entity_poly.type
_entity_poly.pdbx_seq_one_letter_code
_entity_poly.pdbx_strand_id
1 'polypeptide(L)'
;MTNDHDMLQATRRRFLIDTAALAGATGIGLSLATGPASATPASMRAAIRRVVGEASVKKGRLKIDLPPLIENGNAVALTVTAESPMTADNHVKAIHVFAEKNPQPNVIGVEFGPRAGRAMFSTRIRLADSQHVIAIAQMNDGSFWSDEIEVIVTLAACLEGV
;
A
#
# COMPACT_ATOMS: atom_id res chain seq x y z
N MET A 1 32.31 16.00 -52.24
CA MET A 1 31.00 15.74 -51.64
C MET A 1 31.22 14.73 -50.54
N THR A 2 31.54 15.19 -49.35
CA THR A 2 31.70 14.35 -48.15
C THR A 2 30.32 14.17 -47.52
N ASN A 3 29.93 12.91 -47.33
CA ASN A 3 28.61 12.51 -46.89
C ASN A 3 28.31 13.01 -45.46
N ASP A 4 27.25 13.76 -45.30
CA ASP A 4 26.70 14.25 -44.01
C ASP A 4 26.37 13.11 -43.01
N HIS A 5 26.17 11.89 -43.51
CA HIS A 5 25.92 10.71 -42.73
C HIS A 5 27.10 10.23 -41.88
N ASP A 6 28.35 10.43 -42.34
CA ASP A 6 29.54 10.00 -41.59
C ASP A 6 29.88 10.94 -40.44
N MET A 7 29.53 12.20 -40.53
CA MET A 7 29.75 13.18 -39.44
C MET A 7 28.81 12.92 -38.24
N LEU A 8 27.58 12.50 -38.48
CA LEU A 8 26.61 12.23 -37.43
C LEU A 8 26.91 10.93 -36.66
N GLN A 9 27.50 9.95 -37.33
CA GLN A 9 27.91 8.69 -36.68
C GLN A 9 29.18 8.89 -35.81
N ALA A 10 30.12 9.69 -36.24
CA ALA A 10 31.31 10.03 -35.48
C ALA A 10 30.99 10.78 -34.18
N THR A 11 29.98 11.66 -34.19
CA THR A 11 29.56 12.46 -33.02
C THR A 11 28.89 11.58 -31.96
N ARG A 12 28.08 10.60 -32.36
CA ARG A 12 27.40 9.67 -31.42
C ARG A 12 28.41 8.73 -30.73
N ARG A 13 29.41 8.25 -31.46
CA ARG A 13 30.47 7.38 -30.86
C ARG A 13 31.35 8.18 -29.88
N ARG A 14 31.70 9.41 -30.18
CA ARG A 14 32.47 10.26 -29.28
C ARG A 14 31.70 10.59 -28.00
N PHE A 15 30.42 10.89 -28.12
CA PHE A 15 29.58 11.16 -26.96
C PHE A 15 29.49 9.98 -26.00
N LEU A 16 29.43 8.73 -26.51
CA LEU A 16 29.39 7.53 -25.69
C LEU A 16 30.75 7.22 -25.01
N ILE A 17 31.87 7.57 -25.66
CA ILE A 17 33.21 7.35 -25.09
C ILE A 17 33.52 8.40 -24.03
N ASP A 18 33.14 9.65 -24.26
CA ASP A 18 33.35 10.74 -23.28
C ASP A 18 32.49 10.60 -22.04
N THR A 19 31.26 10.03 -22.15
CA THR A 19 30.40 9.73 -21.00
C THR A 19 30.95 8.55 -20.17
N ALA A 20 31.59 7.56 -20.81
CA ALA A 20 32.19 6.42 -20.12
C ALA A 20 33.46 6.81 -19.34
N ALA A 21 34.21 7.81 -19.83
CA ALA A 21 35.44 8.28 -19.16
C ALA A 21 35.16 9.12 -17.91
N LEU A 22 34.02 9.81 -17.82
CA LEU A 22 33.61 10.56 -16.62
C LEU A 22 33.04 9.66 -15.52
N ALA A 23 32.53 8.45 -15.84
CA ALA A 23 31.98 7.50 -14.87
C ALA A 23 33.07 6.72 -14.11
N GLY A 24 34.33 6.79 -14.53
CA GLY A 24 35.43 6.04 -13.93
C GLY A 24 36.09 6.67 -12.71
N ALA A 25 35.80 7.92 -12.38
CA ALA A 25 36.57 8.66 -11.36
C ALA A 25 35.84 8.89 -10.00
N THR A 26 34.56 8.50 -9.89
CA THR A 26 33.81 8.59 -8.62
C THR A 26 33.19 7.25 -8.26
N GLY A 27 34.04 6.23 -8.12
CA GLY A 27 33.68 4.91 -7.63
C GLY A 27 33.45 4.88 -6.12
N ILE A 28 32.63 5.76 -5.56
CA ILE A 28 31.99 5.54 -4.28
C ILE A 28 30.69 4.82 -4.58
N GLY A 29 30.76 3.49 -4.58
CA GLY A 29 29.59 2.63 -4.70
C GLY A 29 28.64 2.91 -3.56
N LEU A 30 27.63 3.75 -3.80
CA LEU A 30 26.44 3.82 -2.98
C LEU A 30 25.65 2.53 -3.27
N SER A 31 26.06 1.44 -2.63
CA SER A 31 25.26 0.22 -2.59
C SER A 31 23.98 0.55 -1.84
N LEU A 32 22.96 0.97 -2.59
CA LEU A 32 21.58 0.96 -2.08
C LEU A 32 21.27 -0.51 -1.82
N ALA A 33 21.47 -0.94 -0.56
CA ALA A 33 21.02 -2.23 -0.10
C ALA A 33 19.48 -2.22 -0.17
N THR A 34 18.93 -2.57 -1.33
CA THR A 34 17.52 -2.91 -1.48
C THR A 34 17.31 -4.27 -0.81
N GLY A 35 17.25 -4.26 0.53
CA GLY A 35 16.79 -5.43 1.27
C GLY A 35 15.36 -5.75 0.85
N PRO A 36 14.97 -7.04 0.81
CA PRO A 36 13.59 -7.42 0.56
C PRO A 36 12.70 -6.69 1.56
N ALA A 37 11.61 -6.09 1.08
CA ALA A 37 10.62 -5.44 1.94
C ALA A 37 10.03 -6.50 2.88
N SER A 38 10.54 -6.59 4.10
CA SER A 38 10.07 -7.55 5.09
C SER A 38 8.78 -7.01 5.72
N ALA A 39 7.71 -7.76 5.56
CA ALA A 39 6.45 -7.52 6.23
C ALA A 39 6.63 -7.75 7.74
N THR A 40 6.40 -6.74 8.54
CA THR A 40 6.57 -6.80 10.00
C THR A 40 5.47 -6.00 10.69
N PRO A 41 5.15 -6.31 11.96
CA PRO A 41 4.25 -5.47 12.76
C PRO A 41 4.71 -4.00 12.83
N ALA A 42 6.01 -3.77 12.76
CA ALA A 42 6.58 -2.42 12.75
C ALA A 42 6.26 -1.68 11.45
N SER A 43 6.33 -2.34 10.30
CA SER A 43 5.99 -1.75 9.00
C SER A 43 4.51 -1.40 8.91
N MET A 44 3.62 -2.24 9.44
CA MET A 44 2.18 -1.95 9.53
C MET A 44 1.91 -0.75 10.45
N ARG A 45 2.52 -0.69 11.64
CA ARG A 45 2.39 0.48 12.52
C ARG A 45 2.89 1.77 11.87
N ALA A 46 3.97 1.70 11.11
CA ALA A 46 4.48 2.85 10.35
C ALA A 46 3.51 3.27 9.24
N ALA A 47 2.87 2.32 8.54
CA ALA A 47 1.86 2.60 7.52
C ALA A 47 0.61 3.24 8.14
N ILE A 48 0.14 2.75 9.29
CA ILE A 48 -0.97 3.33 10.04
C ILE A 48 -0.64 4.77 10.44
N ARG A 49 0.54 5.04 11.01
CA ARG A 49 0.95 6.40 11.40
C ARG A 49 0.98 7.38 10.22
N ARG A 50 1.29 6.93 9.02
CA ARG A 50 1.21 7.81 7.82
C ARG A 50 -0.21 8.30 7.54
N VAL A 51 -1.22 7.52 7.91
CA VAL A 51 -2.64 7.85 7.69
C VAL A 51 -3.19 8.65 8.86
N VAL A 52 -2.95 8.21 10.10
CA VAL A 52 -3.57 8.82 11.29
C VAL A 52 -2.72 9.95 11.89
N GLY A 53 -1.42 10.05 11.52
CA GLY A 53 -0.49 10.97 12.18
C GLY A 53 -0.33 10.62 13.66
N GLU A 54 -0.46 11.63 14.50
CA GLU A 54 -0.40 11.53 15.96
C GLU A 54 -1.81 11.38 16.60
N ALA A 55 -2.87 11.28 15.78
CA ALA A 55 -4.24 11.16 16.31
C ALA A 55 -4.45 9.79 16.96
N SER A 56 -5.24 9.78 18.04
CA SER A 56 -5.65 8.54 18.68
C SER A 56 -6.71 7.82 17.85
N VAL A 57 -6.57 6.50 17.70
CA VAL A 57 -7.54 5.65 17.03
C VAL A 57 -8.43 4.98 18.08
N LYS A 58 -9.75 5.16 17.97
CA LYS A 58 -10.75 4.57 18.85
C LYS A 58 -11.26 3.26 18.27
N LYS A 59 -11.57 2.26 19.09
CA LYS A 59 -12.23 1.03 18.64
C LYS A 59 -13.73 1.26 18.44
N GLY A 60 -14.30 0.59 17.42
CA GLY A 60 -15.73 0.63 17.11
C GLY A 60 -16.07 1.42 15.85
N ARG A 61 -17.34 1.59 15.59
CA ARG A 61 -17.93 2.21 14.40
C ARG A 61 -17.55 1.58 13.06
N LEU A 62 -16.64 0.60 13.04
CA LEU A 62 -16.32 -0.21 11.87
C LEU A 62 -16.68 -1.65 12.12
N LYS A 63 -16.94 -2.34 11.02
CA LYS A 63 -17.05 -3.78 10.98
C LYS A 63 -16.28 -4.31 9.77
N ILE A 64 -15.33 -5.19 10.05
CA ILE A 64 -14.65 -6.00 9.03
C ILE A 64 -15.44 -7.30 8.90
N ASP A 65 -15.88 -7.60 7.69
CA ASP A 65 -16.43 -8.90 7.31
C ASP A 65 -15.40 -9.62 6.46
N LEU A 66 -14.69 -10.54 7.09
CA LEU A 66 -13.61 -11.33 6.53
C LEU A 66 -13.68 -12.72 7.18
N PRO A 67 -13.65 -13.83 6.42
CA PRO A 67 -13.65 -15.17 7.00
C PRO A 67 -12.46 -15.36 7.93
N PRO A 68 -12.65 -15.88 9.15
CA PRO A 68 -11.55 -16.12 10.08
C PRO A 68 -10.63 -17.25 9.62
N LEU A 69 -11.13 -18.18 8.81
CA LEU A 69 -10.37 -19.23 8.14
C LEU A 69 -10.43 -19.05 6.63
N ILE A 70 -9.28 -18.91 5.99
CA ILE A 70 -9.10 -18.61 4.58
C ILE A 70 -8.33 -19.75 3.93
N GLU A 71 -8.96 -20.48 3.04
CA GLU A 71 -8.33 -21.61 2.34
C GLU A 71 -7.31 -21.15 1.30
N ASN A 72 -7.55 -19.99 0.66
CA ASN A 72 -6.67 -19.45 -0.37
C ASN A 72 -6.50 -17.93 -0.19
N GLY A 73 -5.30 -17.50 0.16
CA GLY A 73 -4.95 -16.10 0.38
C GLY A 73 -4.87 -15.24 -0.89
N ASN A 74 -4.92 -15.83 -2.11
CA ASN A 74 -4.77 -15.05 -3.35
C ASN A 74 -5.99 -14.18 -3.69
N ALA A 75 -7.18 -14.55 -3.23
CA ALA A 75 -8.41 -13.83 -3.58
C ALA A 75 -9.44 -13.91 -2.45
N VAL A 76 -9.20 -13.19 -1.38
CA VAL A 76 -10.04 -13.19 -0.17
C VAL A 76 -11.09 -12.10 -0.27
N ALA A 77 -12.36 -12.49 -0.14
CA ALA A 77 -13.45 -11.53 -0.10
C ALA A 77 -13.39 -10.72 1.21
N LEU A 78 -13.44 -9.41 1.08
CA LEU A 78 -13.44 -8.46 2.18
C LEU A 78 -14.60 -7.48 2.00
N THR A 79 -15.38 -7.29 3.06
CA THR A 79 -16.33 -6.18 3.15
C THR A 79 -16.01 -5.36 4.40
N VAL A 80 -15.95 -4.04 4.25
CA VAL A 80 -15.79 -3.12 5.38
C VAL A 80 -16.94 -2.15 5.39
N THR A 81 -17.58 -1.99 6.55
CA THR A 81 -18.67 -1.07 6.78
C THR A 81 -18.34 -0.16 7.95
N ALA A 82 -18.56 1.14 7.78
CA ALA A 82 -18.45 2.11 8.85
C ALA A 82 -19.82 2.72 9.17
N GLU A 83 -20.10 2.83 10.47
CA GLU A 83 -21.32 3.44 10.97
C GLU A 83 -21.24 4.96 10.88
N SER A 84 -22.00 5.54 9.97
CA SER A 84 -22.11 6.98 9.77
C SER A 84 -23.41 7.31 9.07
N PRO A 85 -24.08 8.43 9.43
CA PRO A 85 -25.28 8.89 8.72
C PRO A 85 -24.97 9.40 7.31
N MET A 86 -23.69 9.59 6.96
CA MET A 86 -23.23 10.09 5.67
C MET A 86 -23.91 11.41 5.27
N THR A 87 -23.92 12.38 6.20
CA THR A 87 -24.39 13.73 5.97
C THR A 87 -23.20 14.69 5.73
N ALA A 88 -23.47 15.90 5.30
CA ALA A 88 -22.43 16.91 5.11
C ALA A 88 -21.60 17.13 6.38
N ASP A 89 -22.27 17.14 7.53
CA ASP A 89 -21.64 17.43 8.84
C ASP A 89 -21.11 16.20 9.57
N ASN A 90 -21.51 14.98 9.15
CA ASN A 90 -21.06 13.74 9.79
C ASN A 90 -20.97 12.61 8.75
N HIS A 91 -19.77 12.42 8.23
CA HIS A 91 -19.51 11.38 7.24
C HIS A 91 -18.10 10.80 7.39
N VAL A 92 -17.93 9.60 6.87
CA VAL A 92 -16.61 8.98 6.68
C VAL A 92 -15.96 9.60 5.46
N LYS A 93 -14.71 10.06 5.61
CA LYS A 93 -13.90 10.58 4.50
C LYS A 93 -13.14 9.47 3.79
N ALA A 94 -12.59 8.54 4.56
CA ALA A 94 -11.81 7.44 3.99
C ALA A 94 -11.83 6.21 4.92
N ILE A 95 -11.67 5.04 4.33
CA ILE A 95 -11.39 3.80 5.06
C ILE A 95 -10.11 3.21 4.47
N HIS A 96 -9.17 2.88 5.34
CA HIS A 96 -7.92 2.20 4.99
C HIS A 96 -7.89 0.83 5.63
N VAL A 97 -7.40 -0.17 4.90
CA VAL A 97 -7.21 -1.53 5.41
C VAL A 97 -5.74 -1.90 5.39
N PHE A 98 -5.28 -2.42 6.49
CA PHE A 98 -3.89 -2.82 6.73
C PHE A 98 -3.83 -4.31 7.02
N ALA A 99 -2.81 -4.97 6.49
CA ALA A 99 -2.51 -6.38 6.72
C ALA A 99 -1.05 -6.52 7.17
N GLU A 100 -0.85 -7.18 8.31
CA GLU A 100 0.42 -7.16 9.05
C GLU A 100 1.58 -7.81 8.31
N LYS A 101 1.33 -8.93 7.63
CA LYS A 101 2.36 -9.73 6.95
C LYS A 101 2.40 -9.52 5.44
N ASN A 102 1.63 -8.60 4.91
CA ASN A 102 1.72 -8.25 3.50
C ASN A 102 2.96 -7.36 3.25
N PRO A 103 3.70 -7.55 2.15
CA PRO A 103 4.86 -6.71 1.81
C PRO A 103 4.53 -5.21 1.78
N GLN A 104 3.32 -4.87 1.32
CA GLN A 104 2.72 -3.55 1.45
C GLN A 104 1.60 -3.62 2.49
N PRO A 105 1.82 -3.15 3.71
CA PRO A 105 0.82 -3.27 4.78
C PRO A 105 -0.47 -2.51 4.51
N ASN A 106 -0.43 -1.35 3.86
CA ASN A 106 -1.64 -0.62 3.43
C ASN A 106 -2.18 -1.29 2.15
N VAL A 107 -3.15 -2.19 2.32
CA VAL A 107 -3.67 -3.04 1.25
C VAL A 107 -4.61 -2.28 0.33
N ILE A 108 -5.46 -1.41 0.90
CA ILE A 108 -6.44 -0.61 0.16
C ILE A 108 -6.82 0.64 0.97
N GLY A 109 -7.05 1.74 0.26
CA GLY A 109 -7.69 2.94 0.76
C GLY A 109 -8.85 3.32 -0.14
N VAL A 110 -10.00 3.63 0.46
CA VAL A 110 -11.22 4.04 -0.25
C VAL A 110 -11.69 5.36 0.32
N GLU A 111 -11.87 6.35 -0.54
CA GLU A 111 -12.38 7.66 -0.17
C GLU A 111 -13.90 7.74 -0.39
N PHE A 112 -14.58 8.44 0.50
CA PHE A 112 -16.03 8.64 0.46
C PHE A 112 -16.36 10.13 0.49
N GLY A 113 -17.41 10.49 -0.21
CA GLY A 113 -18.06 11.79 -0.05
C GLY A 113 -19.35 11.68 0.74
N PRO A 114 -19.88 12.79 1.25
CA PRO A 114 -21.13 12.80 2.04
C PRO A 114 -22.36 12.30 1.24
N ARG A 115 -22.25 12.25 -0.09
CA ARG A 115 -23.31 11.74 -0.97
C ARG A 115 -23.21 10.25 -1.28
N ALA A 116 -22.29 9.54 -0.67
CA ALA A 116 -22.10 8.10 -0.92
C ALA A 116 -23.26 7.23 -0.37
N GLY A 117 -24.12 7.78 0.47
CA GLY A 117 -25.26 7.09 1.09
C GLY A 117 -24.83 6.12 2.19
N ARG A 118 -23.81 5.32 1.99
CA ARG A 118 -23.20 4.41 2.98
C ARG A 118 -21.68 4.45 2.86
N ALA A 119 -21.01 4.39 4.02
CA ALA A 119 -19.58 4.15 4.08
C ALA A 119 -19.28 2.64 4.12
N MET A 120 -19.43 2.00 2.97
CA MET A 120 -19.21 0.56 2.81
C MET A 120 -18.57 0.28 1.45
N PHE A 121 -17.65 -0.67 1.43
CA PHE A 121 -17.13 -1.24 0.19
C PHE A 121 -16.90 -2.74 0.32
N SER A 122 -16.96 -3.43 -0.81
CA SER A 122 -16.61 -4.85 -0.92
C SER A 122 -15.60 -5.02 -2.04
N THR A 123 -14.58 -5.85 -1.78
CA THR A 123 -13.50 -6.11 -2.72
C THR A 123 -12.87 -7.47 -2.46
N ARG A 124 -11.84 -7.82 -3.23
CA ARG A 124 -10.95 -8.94 -2.94
C ARG A 124 -9.56 -8.44 -2.65
N ILE A 125 -8.94 -9.00 -1.62
CA ILE A 125 -7.57 -8.69 -1.22
C ILE A 125 -6.71 -9.96 -1.28
N ARG A 126 -5.39 -9.77 -1.30
CA ARG A 126 -4.42 -10.85 -1.12
C ARG A 126 -3.89 -10.83 0.30
N LEU A 127 -3.74 -12.01 0.90
CA LEU A 127 -3.17 -12.18 2.23
C LEU A 127 -1.99 -13.15 2.15
N ALA A 128 -0.81 -12.66 2.51
CA ALA A 128 0.45 -13.38 2.37
C ALA A 128 0.59 -14.55 3.36
N ASP A 129 -0.07 -14.48 4.51
CA ASP A 129 0.00 -15.48 5.58
C ASP A 129 -1.12 -15.23 6.59
N SER A 130 -1.26 -16.11 7.60
CA SER A 130 -2.08 -15.87 8.78
C SER A 130 -1.62 -14.63 9.52
N GLN A 131 -2.52 -13.69 9.79
CA GLN A 131 -2.16 -12.34 10.23
C GLN A 131 -3.32 -11.55 10.82
N HIS A 132 -3.00 -10.43 11.43
CA HIS A 132 -3.97 -9.40 11.80
C HIS A 132 -4.30 -8.51 10.59
N VAL A 133 -5.59 -8.24 10.41
CA VAL A 133 -6.12 -7.28 9.45
C VAL A 133 -6.85 -6.18 10.22
N ILE A 134 -6.47 -4.93 9.98
CA ILE A 134 -7.01 -3.76 10.67
C ILE A 134 -7.64 -2.84 9.64
N ALA A 135 -8.88 -2.41 9.87
CA ALA A 135 -9.50 -1.33 9.13
C ALA A 135 -9.56 -0.06 9.99
N ILE A 136 -9.27 1.08 9.37
CA ILE A 136 -9.31 2.39 10.02
C ILE A 136 -10.18 3.33 9.17
N ALA A 137 -11.22 3.90 9.77
CA ALA A 137 -12.02 4.95 9.18
C ALA A 137 -11.58 6.33 9.68
N GLN A 138 -11.40 7.26 8.76
CA GLN A 138 -11.25 8.68 9.02
C GLN A 138 -12.60 9.37 8.86
N MET A 139 -13.03 10.05 9.91
CA MET A 139 -14.24 10.87 9.88
C MET A 139 -13.93 12.29 9.38
N ASN A 140 -14.97 13.02 8.98
CA ASN A 140 -14.82 14.41 8.53
C ASN A 140 -14.44 15.39 9.66
N ASP A 141 -14.69 15.02 10.92
CA ASP A 141 -14.24 15.77 12.11
C ASP A 141 -12.78 15.51 12.49
N GLY A 142 -12.05 14.70 11.71
CA GLY A 142 -10.66 14.31 11.97
C GLY A 142 -10.49 13.19 12.98
N SER A 143 -11.55 12.61 13.53
CA SER A 143 -11.46 11.44 14.39
C SER A 143 -11.22 10.15 13.59
N PHE A 144 -10.55 9.17 14.24
CA PHE A 144 -10.25 7.86 13.66
C PHE A 144 -10.88 6.75 14.49
N TRP A 145 -11.42 5.77 13.78
CA TRP A 145 -12.05 4.58 14.37
C TRP A 145 -11.51 3.33 13.71
N SER A 146 -11.41 2.24 14.45
CA SER A 146 -10.85 0.98 13.94
C SER A 146 -11.66 -0.23 14.34
N ASP A 147 -11.53 -1.26 13.52
CA ASP A 147 -11.86 -2.64 13.80
C ASP A 147 -10.69 -3.54 13.39
N GLU A 148 -10.55 -4.71 14.02
CA GLU A 148 -9.44 -5.63 13.84
C GLU A 148 -9.94 -7.05 13.88
N ILE A 149 -9.41 -7.90 12.99
CA ILE A 149 -9.66 -9.33 12.95
C ILE A 149 -8.34 -10.09 12.76
N GLU A 150 -8.19 -11.22 13.45
CA GLU A 150 -7.16 -12.20 13.18
C GLU A 150 -7.69 -13.25 12.21
N VAL A 151 -6.90 -13.59 11.17
CA VAL A 151 -7.25 -14.56 10.15
C VAL A 151 -6.19 -15.66 10.06
N ILE A 152 -6.65 -16.88 9.82
CA ILE A 152 -5.81 -18.05 9.55
C ILE A 152 -5.88 -18.32 8.05
N VAL A 153 -4.73 -18.33 7.37
CA VAL A 153 -4.61 -18.61 5.93
C VAL A 153 -3.90 -19.95 5.76
N THR A 154 -4.57 -20.94 5.16
CA THR A 154 -4.00 -22.28 4.97
C THR A 154 -3.12 -22.38 3.73
N LEU A 155 -3.48 -21.67 2.64
CA LEU A 155 -2.64 -21.50 1.46
C LEU A 155 -2.36 -20.01 1.28
N ALA A 156 -1.15 -19.61 1.61
CA ALA A 156 -0.69 -18.22 1.47
C ALA A 156 -0.79 -17.73 0.03
N ALA A 157 -1.02 -16.43 -0.16
CA ALA A 157 -0.89 -15.84 -1.47
C ALA A 157 0.55 -16.02 -1.96
N CYS A 158 0.73 -16.50 -3.19
CA CYS A 158 2.04 -16.53 -3.81
C CYS A 158 2.59 -15.10 -3.84
N LEU A 159 3.63 -14.86 -3.05
CA LEU A 159 4.45 -13.67 -3.21
C LEU A 159 5.24 -13.92 -4.49
N GLU A 160 4.82 -13.30 -5.60
CA GLU A 160 5.67 -13.28 -6.79
C GLU A 160 6.97 -12.60 -6.36
N GLY A 161 8.02 -13.43 -6.26
CA GLY A 161 9.36 -12.96 -6.01
C GLY A 161 9.76 -12.05 -7.17
N VAL A 162 10.09 -10.82 -6.85
CA VAL A 162 10.76 -9.89 -7.76
C VAL A 162 12.19 -10.32 -7.92
#